data_9105ee9a86dcecbd03980fdeaa46199f
#
_entry.id   9105ee9a86dcecbd03980fdeaa46199f
#
_cell.length_a   1.000
_cell.length_b   1.000
_cell.length_c   1.000
_cell.angle_alpha   90.00
_cell.angle_beta   90.00
_cell.angle_gamma   90.00
#
_symmetry.space_group_name_H-M   'P 1'
#
loop_
_entity.id
_entity.type
_entity.pdbx_description
1 polymer ?
#
loop_
_entity_poly.entity_id
_entity_poly.type
_entity_poly.pdbx_seq_one_letter_code
_entity_poly.pdbx_strand_id
1 'polypeptide(L)'
;MSFRIEKELTTHPLGKLGLPGNSLDKLQLLCDARTMRELDRNAIENIGIPGMVLMENAARSFTDLLEQEILSKNPDQLVVVCCGKGNNGGDGFASARQLANRNYRVTVVHAGEAKTEDAFKNQQIWEQFGESVSFPSSDA
;
A
#
# COMPACT_ATOMS: atom_id res chain seq x y z
N MET A 1 12.98 13.83 -15.59
CA MET A 1 14.18 13.10 -15.15
C MET A 1 13.90 11.61 -15.34
N SER A 2 14.40 11.04 -16.44
CA SER A 2 14.19 9.63 -16.73
C SER A 2 15.20 8.83 -15.89
N PHE A 3 14.72 8.08 -14.92
CA PHE A 3 15.57 7.19 -14.13
C PHE A 3 16.05 6.06 -15.05
N ARG A 4 17.37 5.96 -15.20
CA ARG A 4 18.06 4.93 -15.98
C ARG A 4 17.98 3.56 -15.29
N ILE A 5 16.84 2.90 -15.42
CA ILE A 5 16.68 1.48 -15.07
C ILE A 5 17.20 0.56 -16.19
N GLU A 6 17.44 1.11 -17.37
CA GLU A 6 17.82 0.35 -18.57
C GLU A 6 19.14 -0.45 -18.44
N LYS A 7 20.06 -0.05 -17.57
CA LYS A 7 21.39 -0.70 -17.50
C LYS A 7 21.41 -1.97 -16.65
N GLU A 8 20.49 -2.13 -15.70
CA GLU A 8 20.44 -3.31 -14.83
C GLU A 8 19.54 -4.42 -15.40
N LEU A 9 18.53 -4.05 -16.19
CA LEU A 9 17.63 -5.03 -16.83
C LEU A 9 18.32 -5.91 -17.88
N THR A 10 19.43 -5.43 -18.49
CA THR A 10 20.19 -6.21 -19.49
C THR A 10 21.06 -7.29 -18.88
N THR A 11 21.37 -7.22 -17.59
CA THR A 11 22.19 -8.22 -16.85
C THR A 11 21.34 -9.18 -16.02
N HIS A 12 20.03 -8.93 -15.90
CA HIS A 12 19.13 -9.81 -15.16
C HIS A 12 18.82 -11.09 -15.95
N PRO A 13 18.71 -12.27 -15.31
CA PRO A 13 18.39 -13.55 -15.97
C PRO A 13 17.15 -13.51 -16.88
N LEU A 14 16.21 -12.59 -16.64
CA LEU A 14 15.01 -12.37 -17.44
C LEU A 14 15.31 -11.73 -18.82
N GLY A 15 16.46 -11.07 -19.02
CA GLY A 15 16.89 -10.53 -20.32
C GLY A 15 17.21 -11.63 -21.35
N LYS A 16 17.32 -12.89 -20.92
CA LYS A 16 17.54 -14.05 -21.78
C LYS A 16 16.26 -14.71 -22.31
N LEU A 17 15.08 -14.23 -21.93
CA LEU A 17 13.79 -14.83 -22.29
C LEU A 17 13.34 -14.55 -23.72
N GLY A 18 14.13 -13.82 -24.55
CA GLY A 18 13.85 -13.65 -25.98
C GLY A 18 12.48 -13.04 -26.30
N LEU A 19 11.90 -12.26 -25.41
CA LEU A 19 10.60 -11.63 -25.62
C LEU A 19 10.75 -10.49 -26.65
N PRO A 20 9.81 -10.35 -27.60
CA PRO A 20 9.86 -9.29 -28.60
C PRO A 20 9.86 -7.91 -27.92
N GLY A 21 10.72 -6.98 -28.39
CA GLY A 21 11.04 -5.71 -27.74
C GLY A 21 9.88 -4.77 -27.39
N ASN A 22 8.68 -5.00 -27.91
CA ASN A 22 7.46 -4.24 -27.58
C ASN A 22 6.65 -4.83 -26.42
N SER A 23 7.11 -5.93 -25.81
CA SER A 23 6.39 -6.60 -24.70
C SER A 23 6.85 -6.11 -23.33
N LEU A 24 8.00 -5.43 -23.23
CA LEU A 24 8.55 -4.96 -21.95
C LEU A 24 7.72 -3.85 -21.32
N ASP A 25 7.04 -3.04 -22.12
CA ASP A 25 6.15 -1.97 -21.63
C ASP A 25 4.90 -2.50 -20.92
N LYS A 26 4.61 -3.80 -21.02
CA LYS A 26 3.47 -4.47 -20.39
C LYS A 26 3.87 -5.46 -19.28
N LEU A 27 5.17 -5.65 -19.05
CA LEU A 27 5.65 -6.52 -17.98
C LEU A 27 5.63 -5.77 -16.65
N GLN A 28 4.64 -6.05 -15.82
CA GLN A 28 4.68 -5.70 -14.42
C GLN A 28 5.65 -6.66 -13.72
N LEU A 29 6.81 -6.13 -13.28
CA LEU A 29 7.74 -6.89 -12.45
C LEU A 29 7.13 -7.05 -11.06
N LEU A 30 6.80 -8.28 -10.70
CA LEU A 30 6.39 -8.60 -9.34
C LEU A 30 7.64 -8.86 -8.52
N CYS A 31 7.84 -8.04 -7.50
CA CYS A 31 8.90 -8.23 -6.51
C CYS A 31 8.41 -9.16 -5.40
N ASP A 32 9.29 -10.02 -4.92
CA ASP A 32 9.04 -10.75 -3.68
C ASP A 32 9.11 -9.80 -2.46
N ALA A 33 8.64 -10.28 -1.31
CA ALA A 33 8.59 -9.46 -0.10
C ALA A 33 9.98 -9.01 0.41
N ARG A 34 11.06 -9.73 0.06
CA ARG A 34 12.42 -9.35 0.42
C ARG A 34 12.88 -8.19 -0.45
N THR A 35 12.75 -8.32 -1.76
CA THR A 35 13.11 -7.29 -2.73
C THR A 35 12.33 -6.00 -2.48
N MET A 36 11.03 -6.10 -2.18
CA MET A 36 10.22 -4.93 -1.87
C MET A 36 10.74 -4.20 -0.62
N ARG A 37 11.06 -4.92 0.46
CA ARG A 37 11.65 -4.30 1.66
C ARG A 37 13.01 -3.63 1.40
N GLU A 38 13.82 -4.20 0.51
CA GLU A 38 15.11 -3.61 0.12
C GLU A 38 14.91 -2.33 -0.69
N LEU A 39 13.91 -2.29 -1.58
CA LEU A 39 13.54 -1.10 -2.35
C LEU A 39 13.02 0.01 -1.44
N ASP A 40 12.11 -0.30 -0.53
CA ASP A 40 11.57 0.67 0.44
C ASP A 40 12.68 1.26 1.31
N ARG A 41 13.56 0.40 1.84
CA ARG A 41 14.71 0.84 2.63
C ARG A 41 15.63 1.75 1.82
N ASN A 42 15.95 1.40 0.59
CA ASN A 42 16.77 2.23 -0.28
C ASN A 42 16.11 3.59 -0.58
N ALA A 43 14.80 3.60 -0.81
CA ALA A 43 14.04 4.84 -1.02
C ALA A 43 14.09 5.74 0.23
N ILE A 44 13.98 5.17 1.43
CA ILE A 44 13.98 5.92 2.69
C ILE A 44 15.39 6.38 3.05
N GLU A 45 16.35 5.45 3.12
CA GLU A 45 17.68 5.71 3.69
C GLU A 45 18.63 6.42 2.71
N ASN A 46 18.58 6.09 1.43
CA ASN A 46 19.53 6.60 0.44
C ASN A 46 18.94 7.74 -0.42
N ILE A 47 17.65 7.66 -0.78
CA ILE A 47 17.00 8.70 -1.60
C ILE A 47 16.37 9.78 -0.70
N GLY A 48 16.00 9.44 0.54
CA GLY A 48 15.41 10.36 1.51
C GLY A 48 13.90 10.56 1.34
N ILE A 49 13.19 9.61 0.72
CA ILE A 49 11.72 9.65 0.62
C ILE A 49 11.16 9.19 1.97
N PRO A 50 10.36 10.01 2.68
CA PRO A 50 9.76 9.57 3.95
C PRO A 50 8.88 8.34 3.78
N GLY A 51 8.93 7.38 4.72
CA GLY A 51 8.12 6.17 4.70
C GLY A 51 6.62 6.45 4.58
N MET A 52 6.13 7.49 5.27
CA MET A 52 4.76 7.98 5.15
C MET A 52 4.36 8.31 3.70
N VAL A 53 5.28 8.83 2.88
CA VAL A 53 4.99 9.15 1.47
C VAL A 53 4.86 7.86 0.65
N LEU A 54 5.70 6.86 0.91
CA LEU A 54 5.61 5.55 0.27
C LEU A 54 4.29 4.87 0.63
N MET A 55 3.93 4.85 1.91
CA MET A 55 2.69 4.29 2.43
C MET A 55 1.46 4.99 1.83
N GLU A 56 1.46 6.32 1.74
CA GLU A 56 0.38 7.08 1.13
C GLU A 56 0.21 6.78 -0.37
N ASN A 57 1.32 6.62 -1.11
CA ASN A 57 1.28 6.26 -2.52
C ASN A 57 0.77 4.84 -2.74
N ALA A 58 1.20 3.88 -1.90
CA ALA A 58 0.70 2.50 -1.93
C ALA A 58 -0.81 2.44 -1.65
N ALA A 59 -1.26 3.11 -0.59
CA ALA A 59 -2.67 3.21 -0.24
C ALA A 59 -3.51 3.85 -1.36
N ARG A 60 -3.00 4.91 -2.01
CA ARG A 60 -3.67 5.56 -3.13
C ARG A 60 -3.84 4.61 -4.32
N SER A 61 -2.75 3.96 -4.73
CA SER A 61 -2.77 3.03 -5.86
C SER A 61 -3.74 1.87 -5.62
N PHE A 62 -3.75 1.33 -4.39
CA PHE A 62 -4.70 0.30 -3.98
C PHE A 62 -6.13 0.80 -4.02
N THR A 63 -6.40 2.00 -3.49
CA THR A 63 -7.74 2.58 -3.41
C THR A 63 -8.29 2.89 -4.82
N ASP A 64 -7.44 3.41 -5.72
CA ASP A 64 -7.81 3.68 -7.10
C ASP A 64 -8.23 2.40 -7.84
N LEU A 65 -7.43 1.33 -7.68
CA LEU A 65 -7.74 0.04 -8.26
C LEU A 65 -9.01 -0.58 -7.68
N LEU A 66 -9.17 -0.54 -6.35
CA LEU A 66 -10.34 -1.06 -5.65
C LEU A 66 -11.63 -0.33 -6.10
N GLU A 67 -11.56 0.99 -6.23
CA GLU A 67 -12.66 1.80 -6.72
C GLU A 67 -13.03 1.42 -8.16
N GLN A 68 -12.03 1.38 -9.05
CA GLN A 68 -12.23 1.06 -10.46
C GLN A 68 -12.83 -0.33 -10.66
N GLU A 69 -12.32 -1.33 -9.97
CA GLU A 69 -12.66 -2.73 -10.25
C GLU A 69 -13.90 -3.22 -9.50
N ILE A 70 -14.17 -2.67 -8.31
CA ILE A 70 -15.16 -3.21 -7.40
C ILE A 70 -16.18 -2.15 -6.94
N LEU A 71 -15.72 -1.06 -6.32
CA LEU A 71 -16.61 -0.17 -5.59
C LEU A 71 -17.51 0.65 -6.49
N SER A 72 -17.03 1.07 -7.68
CA SER A 72 -17.82 1.79 -8.65
C SER A 72 -19.08 1.02 -9.11
N LYS A 73 -19.05 -0.30 -9.01
CA LYS A 73 -20.18 -1.18 -9.36
C LYS A 73 -21.25 -1.25 -8.27
N ASN A 74 -20.86 -0.97 -7.02
CA ASN A 74 -21.73 -1.00 -5.84
C ASN A 74 -21.33 0.13 -4.86
N PRO A 75 -21.65 1.38 -5.16
CA PRO A 75 -21.13 2.53 -4.40
C PRO A 75 -21.66 2.60 -2.95
N ASP A 76 -22.82 2.02 -2.68
CA ASP A 76 -23.48 2.08 -1.36
C ASP A 76 -23.01 0.97 -0.40
N GLN A 77 -22.12 0.08 -0.84
CA GLN A 77 -21.65 -1.01 0.02
C GLN A 77 -20.78 -0.49 1.17
N LEU A 78 -20.83 -1.21 2.29
CA LEU A 78 -19.92 -0.98 3.41
C LEU A 78 -18.57 -1.63 3.09
N VAL A 79 -17.51 -0.85 3.20
CA VAL A 79 -16.13 -1.33 3.13
C VAL A 79 -15.60 -1.58 4.54
N VAL A 80 -15.21 -2.81 4.83
CA VAL A 80 -14.56 -3.15 6.10
C VAL A 80 -13.07 -3.33 5.85
N VAL A 81 -12.25 -2.53 6.52
CA VAL A 81 -10.78 -2.60 6.40
C VAL A 81 -10.21 -3.23 7.67
N CYS A 82 -9.56 -4.38 7.52
CA CYS A 82 -8.92 -5.08 8.63
C CYS A 82 -7.44 -4.67 8.74
N CYS A 83 -7.07 -3.98 9.82
CA CYS A 83 -5.74 -3.46 10.05
C CYS A 83 -4.97 -4.26 11.10
N GLY A 84 -3.82 -4.80 10.72
CA GLY A 84 -2.84 -5.35 11.66
C GLY A 84 -2.00 -4.25 12.34
N LYS A 85 -1.03 -4.66 13.17
CA LYS A 85 -0.18 -3.73 13.93
C LYS A 85 1.07 -3.24 13.18
N GLY A 86 1.38 -3.78 12.02
CA GLY A 86 2.56 -3.43 11.21
C GLY A 86 2.25 -2.46 10.08
N ASN A 87 3.21 -2.30 9.16
CA ASN A 87 3.10 -1.38 8.02
C ASN A 87 1.89 -1.68 7.12
N ASN A 88 1.57 -2.95 6.86
CA ASN A 88 0.35 -3.29 6.10
C ASN A 88 -0.93 -2.78 6.78
N GLY A 89 -0.96 -2.71 8.12
CA GLY A 89 -2.05 -2.07 8.85
C GLY A 89 -2.06 -0.55 8.62
N GLY A 90 -0.88 0.06 8.54
CA GLY A 90 -0.72 1.47 8.17
C GLY A 90 -1.29 1.78 6.80
N ASP A 91 -0.97 0.94 5.79
CA ASP A 91 -1.57 1.03 4.44
C ASP A 91 -3.10 0.92 4.51
N GLY A 92 -3.61 0.02 5.39
CA GLY A 92 -5.03 -0.14 5.62
C GLY A 92 -5.69 1.12 6.18
N PHE A 93 -5.12 1.75 7.22
CA PHE A 93 -5.63 3.01 7.78
C PHE A 93 -5.60 4.15 6.75
N ALA A 94 -4.50 4.27 5.97
CA ALA A 94 -4.40 5.26 4.91
C ALA A 94 -5.46 5.03 3.82
N SER A 95 -5.67 3.77 3.40
CA SER A 95 -6.70 3.40 2.42
C SER A 95 -8.11 3.69 2.94
N ALA A 96 -8.39 3.36 4.20
CA ALA A 96 -9.69 3.65 4.83
C ALA A 96 -10.01 5.15 4.79
N ARG A 97 -9.05 5.99 5.14
CA ARG A 97 -9.18 7.44 5.07
C ARG A 97 -9.43 7.93 3.65
N GLN A 98 -8.69 7.40 2.67
CA GLN A 98 -8.86 7.80 1.27
C GLN A 98 -10.23 7.39 0.71
N LEU A 99 -10.73 6.22 1.07
CA LEU A 99 -12.07 5.77 0.73
C LEU A 99 -13.15 6.66 1.38
N ALA A 100 -12.99 6.99 2.66
CA ALA A 100 -13.91 7.91 3.36
C ALA A 100 -13.93 9.29 2.70
N ASN A 101 -12.79 9.82 2.26
CA ASN A 101 -12.69 11.08 1.51
C ASN A 101 -13.38 11.02 0.14
N ARG A 102 -13.57 9.83 -0.40
CA ARG A 102 -14.34 9.58 -1.65
C ARG A 102 -15.81 9.27 -1.39
N ASN A 103 -16.28 9.50 -0.16
CA ASN A 103 -17.66 9.27 0.30
C ASN A 103 -18.09 7.80 0.35
N TYR A 104 -17.17 6.84 0.39
CA TYR A 104 -17.52 5.46 0.68
C TYR A 104 -17.78 5.28 2.17
N ARG A 105 -18.69 4.37 2.50
CA ARG A 105 -18.95 3.96 3.89
C ARG A 105 -17.84 3.00 4.32
N VAL A 106 -17.04 3.43 5.29
CA VAL A 106 -15.88 2.65 5.76
C VAL A 106 -15.96 2.39 7.25
N THR A 107 -15.64 1.17 7.64
CA THR A 107 -15.40 0.78 9.04
C THR A 107 -14.03 0.12 9.11
N VAL A 108 -13.22 0.55 10.07
CA VAL A 108 -11.93 -0.10 10.33
C VAL A 108 -12.07 -1.07 11.50
N VAL A 109 -11.50 -2.25 11.34
CA VAL A 109 -11.35 -3.24 12.40
C VAL A 109 -9.86 -3.48 12.59
N HIS A 110 -9.32 -3.26 13.81
CA HIS A 110 -7.88 -3.33 14.02
C HIS A 110 -7.50 -4.22 15.20
N ALA A 111 -6.30 -4.78 15.16
CA ALA A 111 -5.76 -5.71 16.15
C ALA A 111 -5.16 -5.01 17.40
N GLY A 112 -5.42 -3.72 17.58
CA GLY A 112 -4.85 -2.88 18.63
C GLY A 112 -3.92 -1.79 18.06
N GLU A 113 -3.16 -1.13 18.93
CA GLU A 113 -2.28 -0.03 18.55
C GLU A 113 -1.18 -0.48 17.59
N ALA A 114 -0.95 0.32 16.55
CA ALA A 114 0.07 0.07 15.55
C ALA A 114 1.48 0.23 16.16
N LYS A 115 2.44 -0.61 15.71
CA LYS A 115 3.77 -0.72 16.30
C LYS A 115 4.86 0.05 15.55
N THR A 116 4.63 0.36 14.28
CA THR A 116 5.59 1.15 13.49
C THR A 116 5.16 2.61 13.47
N GLU A 117 6.10 3.53 13.39
CA GLU A 117 5.84 4.97 13.46
C GLU A 117 4.84 5.42 12.38
N ASP A 118 5.07 5.02 11.13
CA ASP A 118 4.21 5.40 10.00
C ASP A 118 2.80 4.81 10.13
N ALA A 119 2.68 3.54 10.57
CA ALA A 119 1.39 2.90 10.78
C ALA A 119 0.63 3.53 11.96
N PHE A 120 1.32 3.83 13.05
CA PHE A 120 0.74 4.52 14.21
C PHE A 120 0.22 5.91 13.82
N LYS A 121 1.00 6.65 13.05
CA LYS A 121 0.58 7.96 12.55
C LYS A 121 -0.66 7.87 11.68
N ASN A 122 -0.74 6.89 10.78
CA ASN A 122 -1.93 6.67 9.95
C ASN A 122 -3.14 6.22 10.77
N GLN A 123 -2.94 5.41 11.83
CA GLN A 123 -4.00 5.09 12.78
C GLN A 123 -4.55 6.34 13.45
N GLN A 124 -3.69 7.20 14.01
CA GLN A 124 -4.09 8.46 14.64
C GLN A 124 -4.83 9.40 13.67
N ILE A 125 -4.38 9.45 12.41
CA ILE A 125 -5.06 10.24 11.38
C ILE A 125 -6.45 9.67 11.12
N TRP A 126 -6.57 8.34 10.93
CA TRP A 126 -7.87 7.70 10.71
C TRP A 126 -8.87 7.98 11.83
N GLU A 127 -8.44 7.96 13.08
CA GLU A 127 -9.28 8.24 14.26
C GLU A 127 -9.92 9.64 14.25
N GLN A 128 -9.42 10.56 13.42
CA GLN A 128 -10.05 11.87 13.17
C GLN A 128 -11.12 11.81 12.06
N PHE A 129 -11.16 10.75 11.27
CA PHE A 129 -12.07 10.60 10.13
C PHE A 129 -13.21 9.64 10.38
N GLY A 130 -12.99 8.61 11.18
CA GLY A 130 -13.96 7.54 11.32
C GLY A 130 -13.80 6.71 12.59
N GLU A 131 -14.74 5.82 12.77
CA GLU A 131 -14.75 4.91 13.92
C GLU A 131 -13.98 3.63 13.61
N SER A 132 -13.36 3.09 14.66
CA SER A 132 -12.67 1.81 14.62
C SER A 132 -13.24 0.86 15.65
N VAL A 133 -13.23 -0.42 15.31
CA VAL A 133 -13.52 -1.50 16.25
C VAL A 133 -12.23 -2.23 16.55
N SER A 134 -11.82 -2.27 17.80
CA SER A 134 -10.68 -3.07 18.26
C SER A 134 -11.10 -4.52 18.44
N PHE A 135 -10.37 -5.46 17.84
CA PHE A 135 -10.48 -6.86 18.22
C PHE A 135 -9.91 -7.05 19.64
N PRO A 136 -10.59 -7.75 20.52
CA PRO A 136 -9.97 -8.16 21.78
C PRO A 136 -8.73 -9.00 21.43
N SER A 137 -7.57 -8.62 21.98
CA SER A 137 -6.38 -9.47 21.89
C SER A 137 -6.71 -10.82 22.53
N SER A 138 -6.35 -11.90 21.89
CA SER A 138 -6.50 -13.26 22.40
C SER A 138 -5.63 -13.57 23.65
N ASP A 139 -5.05 -12.54 24.25
CA ASP A 139 -4.21 -12.59 25.45
C ASP A 139 -5.02 -12.18 26.67
N ALA A 140 -6.11 -12.93 26.95
CA ALA A 140 -6.83 -12.89 28.22
C ALA A 140 -6.90 -14.29 28.81
#